data_ee320c4794db22754bc54472339b26ef
#
_entry.id   ee320c4794db22754bc54472339b26ef
#
_cell.length_a   1.000
_cell.length_b   1.000
_cell.length_c   1.000
_cell.angle_alpha   90.00
_cell.angle_beta   90.00
_cell.angle_gamma   90.00
#
_symmetry.space_group_name_H-M   'P 1'
#
loop_
_entity.id
_entity.type
_entity.pdbx_description
1 polymer ?
#
loop_
_entity_poly.entity_id
_entity_poly.type
_entity_poly.pdbx_seq_one_letter_code
_entity_poly.pdbx_strand_id
1 'polypeptide(L)'
;MTATPGPSPQYEDELRTILAARDWEALREFSRANNQIPDDVYAMDRHFWEVMLHKLTVNRFDLVGLHADSRAWLTERGYTSDLGGF
;
A
#
# COMPACT_ATOMS: atom_id res chain seq x y z
N MET A 1 -6.09 -25.47 17.39
CA MET A 1 -6.89 -24.43 16.74
C MET A 1 -6.20 -23.93 15.48
N THR A 2 -6.91 -23.93 14.44
CA THR A 2 -6.36 -23.56 13.15
C THR A 2 -6.28 -22.05 13.01
N ALA A 3 -5.20 -21.56 12.46
CA ALA A 3 -5.07 -20.15 12.19
C ALA A 3 -6.07 -19.75 11.10
N THR A 4 -6.62 -18.57 11.22
CA THR A 4 -7.52 -18.04 10.23
C THR A 4 -6.73 -17.62 8.98
N PRO A 5 -7.10 -18.10 7.81
CA PRO A 5 -6.52 -17.59 6.58
C PRO A 5 -7.02 -16.19 6.32
N GLY A 6 -6.19 -15.36 5.77
CA GLY A 6 -6.55 -13.98 5.48
C GLY A 6 -6.07 -13.01 6.53
N PRO A 7 -6.31 -11.71 6.30
CA PRO A 7 -5.77 -10.68 7.16
C PRO A 7 -6.43 -10.69 8.53
N SER A 8 -5.60 -10.51 9.56
CA SER A 8 -6.09 -10.32 10.91
C SER A 8 -6.48 -8.84 11.10
N PRO A 9 -7.27 -8.52 12.14
CA PRO A 9 -7.54 -7.11 12.45
C PRO A 9 -6.27 -6.30 12.68
N GLN A 10 -5.24 -6.93 13.26
CA GLN A 10 -3.97 -6.27 13.49
C GLN A 10 -3.28 -5.91 12.16
N TYR A 11 -3.33 -6.80 11.20
CA TYR A 11 -2.78 -6.56 9.86
C TYR A 11 -3.45 -5.33 9.22
N GLU A 12 -4.78 -5.30 9.25
CA GLU A 12 -5.53 -4.20 8.65
C GLU A 12 -5.27 -2.87 9.36
N ASP A 13 -5.20 -2.88 10.68
CA ASP A 13 -4.93 -1.67 11.45
C ASP A 13 -3.54 -1.12 11.14
N GLU A 14 -2.56 -1.98 11.08
CA GLU A 14 -1.18 -1.57 10.79
C GLU A 14 -1.07 -0.99 9.38
N LEU A 15 -1.66 -1.67 8.40
CA LEU A 15 -1.64 -1.19 7.02
C LEU A 15 -2.34 0.16 6.90
N ARG A 16 -3.50 0.31 7.52
CA ARG A 16 -4.22 1.57 7.49
C ARG A 16 -3.38 2.71 8.08
N THR A 17 -2.72 2.45 9.19
CA THR A 17 -1.86 3.44 9.84
C THR A 17 -0.72 3.86 8.91
N ILE A 18 -0.09 2.91 8.25
CA ILE A 18 0.99 3.18 7.31
C ILE A 18 0.52 4.04 6.15
N LEU A 19 -0.62 3.68 5.57
CA LEU A 19 -1.14 4.42 4.42
C LEU A 19 -1.58 5.83 4.81
N ALA A 20 -2.19 5.99 5.98
CA ALA A 20 -2.60 7.30 6.45
C ALA A 20 -1.40 8.19 6.75
N ALA A 21 -0.31 7.61 7.22
CA ALA A 21 0.92 8.34 7.52
C ALA A 21 1.75 8.65 6.26
N ARG A 22 1.39 8.09 5.13
CA ARG A 22 2.14 8.22 3.88
C ARG A 22 3.58 7.74 4.02
N ASP A 23 3.79 6.68 4.78
CA ASP A 23 5.12 6.16 5.11
C ASP A 23 5.45 5.01 4.17
N TRP A 24 6.09 5.32 3.04
CA TRP A 24 6.41 4.32 2.03
C TRP A 24 7.45 3.31 2.54
N GLU A 25 8.36 3.74 3.42
CA GLU A 25 9.36 2.81 3.97
C GLU A 25 8.69 1.79 4.88
N ALA A 26 7.76 2.24 5.71
CA ALA A 26 7.01 1.32 6.54
C ALA A 26 6.18 0.36 5.71
N LEU A 27 5.61 0.83 4.60
CA LEU A 27 4.87 -0.04 3.69
C LEU A 27 5.78 -1.12 3.11
N ARG A 28 6.97 -0.75 2.70
CA ARG A 28 7.94 -1.71 2.16
C ARG A 28 8.27 -2.79 3.18
N GLU A 29 8.60 -2.39 4.42
CA GLU A 29 8.95 -3.34 5.46
C GLU A 29 7.75 -4.20 5.86
N PHE A 30 6.58 -3.60 5.94
CA PHE A 30 5.35 -4.33 6.23
C PHE A 30 5.06 -5.39 5.17
N SER A 31 5.25 -5.01 3.90
CA SER A 31 5.01 -5.93 2.79
C SER A 31 5.96 -7.12 2.85
N ARG A 32 7.24 -6.86 3.16
CA ARG A 32 8.21 -7.94 3.29
C ARG A 32 7.86 -8.88 4.44
N ALA A 33 7.46 -8.32 5.58
CA ALA A 33 7.16 -9.09 6.78
C ALA A 33 5.88 -9.92 6.65
N ASN A 34 4.89 -9.41 5.90
CA ASN A 34 3.55 -9.99 5.90
C ASN A 34 3.13 -10.64 4.58
N ASN A 35 3.73 -10.23 3.46
CA ASN A 35 3.27 -10.66 2.15
C ASN A 35 4.31 -11.48 1.39
N GLN A 36 5.46 -11.73 1.98
CA GLN A 36 6.53 -12.55 1.39
C GLN A 36 6.85 -12.13 -0.05
N ILE A 37 7.03 -10.84 -0.25
CA ILE A 37 7.35 -10.32 -1.58
C ILE A 37 8.74 -10.79 -2.02
N PRO A 38 8.97 -10.94 -3.33
CA PRO A 38 10.30 -11.30 -3.83
C PRO A 38 11.35 -10.23 -3.50
N ASP A 39 12.60 -10.66 -3.41
CA ASP A 39 13.70 -9.76 -3.07
C ASP A 39 13.85 -8.61 -4.07
N ASP A 40 13.62 -8.86 -5.35
CA ASP A 40 13.72 -7.82 -6.36
C ASP A 40 12.61 -6.77 -6.21
N VAL A 41 11.43 -7.16 -5.75
CA VAL A 41 10.35 -6.22 -5.46
C VAL A 41 10.69 -5.41 -4.23
N TYR A 42 11.18 -6.07 -3.18
CA TYR A 42 11.60 -5.36 -1.97
C TYR A 42 12.69 -4.32 -2.27
N ALA A 43 13.57 -4.63 -3.21
CA ALA A 43 14.69 -3.75 -3.57
C ALA A 43 14.30 -2.61 -4.52
N MET A 44 13.04 -2.55 -4.95
CA MET A 44 12.60 -1.45 -5.80
C MET A 44 12.77 -0.12 -5.08
N ASP A 45 12.93 0.95 -5.85
CA ASP A 45 13.26 2.26 -5.31
C ASP A 45 12.05 2.92 -4.62
N ARG A 46 12.32 4.09 -4.05
CA ARG A 46 11.31 4.87 -3.34
C ARG A 46 10.09 5.16 -4.22
N HIS A 47 10.33 5.50 -5.48
CA HIS A 47 9.24 5.87 -6.37
C HIS A 47 8.23 4.73 -6.53
N PHE A 48 8.73 3.51 -6.71
CA PHE A 48 7.87 2.33 -6.80
C PHE A 48 6.99 2.21 -5.56
N TRP A 49 7.60 2.36 -4.37
CA TRP A 49 6.85 2.19 -3.12
C TRP A 49 5.88 3.33 -2.86
N GLU A 50 6.21 4.54 -3.32
CA GLU A 50 5.25 5.64 -3.25
C GLU A 50 4.05 5.41 -4.16
N VAL A 51 4.28 4.88 -5.36
CA VAL A 51 3.19 4.53 -6.27
C VAL A 51 2.30 3.47 -5.63
N MET A 52 2.90 2.43 -5.05
CA MET A 52 2.13 1.39 -4.35
C MET A 52 1.32 1.97 -3.21
N LEU A 53 1.92 2.84 -2.42
CA LEU A 53 1.24 3.45 -1.28
C LEU A 53 -0.01 4.20 -1.72
N HIS A 54 0.09 5.01 -2.77
CA HIS A 54 -1.05 5.78 -3.23
C HIS A 54 -2.11 4.91 -3.90
N LYS A 55 -1.69 3.90 -4.65
CA LYS A 55 -2.65 2.96 -5.25
C LYS A 55 -3.43 2.20 -4.19
N LEU A 56 -2.75 1.72 -3.16
CA LEU A 56 -3.41 1.03 -2.07
C LEU A 56 -4.38 1.96 -1.34
N THR A 57 -3.98 3.20 -1.11
CA THR A 57 -4.85 4.18 -0.43
C THR A 57 -6.16 4.38 -1.19
N VAL A 58 -6.08 4.57 -2.49
CA VAL A 58 -7.27 4.81 -3.32
C VAL A 58 -8.19 3.59 -3.33
N ASN A 59 -7.64 2.39 -3.15
CA ASN A 59 -8.43 1.16 -3.21
C ASN A 59 -8.98 0.71 -1.87
N ARG A 60 -8.78 1.47 -0.80
CA ARG A 60 -9.31 1.12 0.51
C ARG A 60 -10.50 2.00 0.88
N PHE A 61 -11.62 1.37 1.16
CA PHE A 61 -12.84 2.10 1.49
C PHE A 61 -12.77 2.84 2.82
N ASP A 62 -11.98 2.33 3.76
CA ASP A 62 -11.82 2.96 5.06
C ASP A 62 -10.91 4.19 5.04
N LEU A 63 -10.33 4.51 3.88
CA LEU A 63 -9.47 5.67 3.72
C LEU A 63 -10.03 6.67 2.71
N VAL A 64 -11.35 6.74 2.61
CA VAL A 64 -12.02 7.59 1.60
C VAL A 64 -11.54 9.04 1.68
N GLY A 65 -11.28 9.55 2.87
CA GLY A 65 -10.82 10.93 3.04
C GLY A 65 -9.46 11.22 2.42
N LEU A 66 -8.69 10.18 2.11
CA LEU A 66 -7.36 10.34 1.50
C LEU A 66 -7.37 10.05 0.01
N HIS A 67 -8.49 9.62 -0.54
CA HIS A 67 -8.56 9.19 -1.95
C HIS A 67 -8.23 10.31 -2.91
N ALA A 68 -8.74 11.51 -2.66
CA ALA A 68 -8.53 12.63 -3.58
C ALA A 68 -7.05 12.98 -3.70
N ASP A 69 -6.35 13.04 -2.58
CA ASP A 69 -4.93 13.37 -2.57
C ASP A 69 -4.11 12.30 -3.31
N SER A 70 -4.38 11.04 -3.03
CA SER A 70 -3.66 9.94 -3.67
C SER A 70 -3.96 9.85 -5.15
N ARG A 71 -5.21 10.08 -5.53
CA ARG A 71 -5.59 10.08 -6.93
C ARG A 71 -4.89 11.20 -7.69
N ALA A 72 -4.82 12.40 -7.10
CA ALA A 72 -4.12 13.52 -7.70
C ALA A 72 -2.63 13.22 -7.87
N TRP A 73 -2.02 12.65 -6.84
CA TRP A 73 -0.60 12.29 -6.88
C TRP A 73 -0.32 11.33 -8.04
N LEU A 74 -1.15 10.31 -8.20
CA LEU A 74 -1.00 9.32 -9.27
C LEU A 74 -1.23 9.94 -10.65
N THR A 75 -2.30 10.73 -10.80
CA THR A 75 -2.67 11.35 -12.07
C THR A 75 -1.57 12.29 -12.56
N GLU A 76 -1.01 13.09 -11.66
CA GLU A 76 0.06 14.03 -12.01
C GLU A 76 1.28 13.33 -12.58
N ARG A 77 1.49 12.07 -12.21
CA ARG A 77 2.64 11.28 -12.65
C ARG A 77 2.31 10.27 -13.73
N GLY A 78 1.08 10.28 -14.24
CA GLY A 78 0.68 9.42 -15.33
C GLY A 78 0.31 8.01 -14.94
N TYR A 79 0.02 7.77 -13.67
CA TYR A 79 -0.40 6.44 -13.21
C TYR A 79 -1.91 6.36 -13.07
N THR A 80 -2.45 5.15 -13.24
CA THR A 80 -3.85 4.88 -12.95
C THR A 80 -3.99 4.53 -11.47
N SER A 81 -5.23 4.54 -10.98
CA SER A 81 -5.52 4.13 -9.61
C SER A 81 -5.64 2.61 -9.46
N ASP A 82 -5.56 1.90 -10.55
CA ASP A 82 -5.74 0.46 -10.60
C ASP A 82 -4.46 -0.23 -10.09
N LEU A 83 -4.62 -1.16 -9.15
CA LEU A 83 -3.49 -1.89 -8.59
C LEU A 83 -2.77 -2.74 -9.63
N GLY A 84 -3.49 -3.22 -10.64
CA GLY A 84 -2.89 -4.03 -11.70
C GLY A 84 -2.18 -3.23 -12.77
N GLY A 85 -2.20 -1.93 -12.70
CA GLY A 85 -1.76 -1.04 -13.76
C GLY A 85 -0.38 -0.44 -13.58
N PHE A 86 0.58 -1.22 -13.19
CA PHE A 86 1.96 -0.75 -13.22
C PHE A 86 2.49 -0.78 -14.63
#